data_965ad6b78adbe0c59101ab5496f8aa43
#
_entry.id   965ad6b78adbe0c59101ab5496f8aa43
#
_cell.length_a   1.000
_cell.length_b   1.000
_cell.length_c   1.000
_cell.angle_alpha   90.00
_cell.angle_beta   90.00
_cell.angle_gamma   90.00
#
_symmetry.space_group_name_H-M   'P 1'
#
loop_
_entity.id
_entity.type
_entity.pdbx_description
1 polymer ?
#
loop_
_entity_poly.entity_id
_entity_poly.type
_entity_poly.pdbx_seq_one_letter_code
_entity_poly.pdbx_strand_id
1 'polypeptide(L)'
;THGCGYCAACRAGFEGGCQGHDRSTNFSSGYQAEYVRYAHADWSLVKIPGQPSDYSEGMIASLLALADVMPTGYHAARVANVQKGDTVAVVGDGAVGLCAVIAAKMRGAKRIIIMSRHKDRQELALEFGATDIVEERGEEGVAKVLELTNGDGVDAALECVGTQLSTETALAIARPGAAIGRVGVPHTKDINLSDYFFQNAIIAGGPASVTTYDKSVLLKAVLDGEINPGKVFTQSYSLDDIDQAYKDMQERKTIKSMIVMD
;
A
#
# COMPACT_ATOMS: atom_id res chain seq x y z
N THR A 1 -8.65 4.31 6.48
CA THR A 1 -9.97 3.73 6.82
C THR A 1 -10.21 3.81 8.31
N HIS A 2 -11.45 3.93 8.74
CA HIS A 2 -11.89 3.94 10.12
C HIS A 2 -13.05 2.98 10.31
N GLY A 3 -13.08 2.33 11.47
CA GLY A 3 -14.08 1.35 11.84
C GLY A 3 -14.89 1.77 13.06
N CYS A 4 -16.05 1.18 13.27
CA CYS A 4 -16.85 1.40 14.47
C CYS A 4 -16.41 0.56 15.68
N GLY A 5 -15.60 -0.48 15.46
CA GLY A 5 -15.10 -1.39 16.50
C GLY A 5 -16.02 -2.53 16.89
N TYR A 6 -17.31 -2.44 16.63
CA TYR A 6 -18.31 -3.40 17.13
C TYR A 6 -19.00 -4.26 16.09
N CYS A 7 -19.02 -3.87 14.80
CA CYS A 7 -19.61 -4.69 13.75
C CYS A 7 -18.76 -5.93 13.43
N ALA A 8 -19.34 -6.91 12.74
CA ALA A 8 -18.68 -8.17 12.42
C ALA A 8 -17.36 -7.94 11.64
N ALA A 9 -17.37 -7.03 10.65
CA ALA A 9 -16.18 -6.72 9.87
C ALA A 9 -15.05 -6.15 10.74
N CYS A 10 -15.34 -5.17 11.62
CA CYS A 10 -14.32 -4.60 12.52
C CYS A 10 -13.77 -5.64 13.49
N ARG A 11 -14.63 -6.47 14.09
CA ARG A 11 -14.20 -7.53 15.00
C ARG A 11 -13.33 -8.59 14.31
N ALA A 12 -13.52 -8.78 13.01
CA ALA A 12 -12.70 -9.67 12.19
C ALA A 12 -11.41 -9.00 11.65
N GLY A 13 -11.16 -7.72 11.97
CA GLY A 13 -9.99 -6.98 11.51
C GLY A 13 -10.09 -6.45 10.08
N PHE A 14 -11.31 -6.30 9.54
CA PHE A 14 -11.60 -5.75 8.22
C PHE A 14 -12.35 -4.42 8.32
N GLU A 15 -11.73 -3.45 8.96
CA GLU A 15 -12.31 -2.12 9.21
C GLU A 15 -12.64 -1.34 7.94
N GLY A 16 -11.90 -1.59 6.85
CA GLY A 16 -12.20 -1.02 5.52
C GLY A 16 -13.57 -1.42 4.97
N GLY A 17 -14.12 -2.55 5.45
CA GLY A 17 -15.47 -3.03 5.17
C GLY A 17 -16.48 -2.74 6.28
N CYS A 18 -16.23 -1.77 7.17
CA CYS A 18 -17.09 -1.47 8.30
C CYS A 18 -18.55 -1.22 7.88
N GLN A 19 -19.47 -1.86 8.59
CA GLN A 19 -20.92 -1.78 8.36
C GLN A 19 -21.65 -0.95 9.43
N GLY A 20 -20.95 -0.57 10.50
CA GLY A 20 -21.54 0.07 11.67
C GLY A 20 -21.47 1.59 11.68
N HIS A 21 -21.02 2.23 10.60
CA HIS A 21 -20.96 3.68 10.50
C HIS A 21 -21.87 4.22 9.40
N ASP A 22 -22.43 5.37 9.65
CA ASP A 22 -23.17 6.10 8.63
C ASP A 22 -22.19 6.67 7.60
N ARG A 23 -22.18 6.09 6.40
CA ARG A 23 -21.32 6.51 5.30
C ARG A 23 -21.59 7.96 4.87
N SER A 24 -22.81 8.45 5.06
CA SER A 24 -23.17 9.83 4.69
C SER A 24 -22.46 10.86 5.56
N THR A 25 -22.16 10.53 6.80
CA THR A 25 -21.49 11.45 7.74
C THR A 25 -19.96 11.37 7.69
N ASN A 26 -19.40 10.29 7.16
CA ASN A 26 -17.96 10.03 7.19
C ASN A 26 -17.23 10.42 5.90
N PHE A 27 -17.94 10.61 4.78
CA PHE A 27 -17.34 10.94 3.50
C PHE A 27 -17.77 12.30 2.93
N SER A 28 -18.55 13.08 3.68
CA SER A 28 -19.19 14.29 3.15
C SER A 28 -18.25 15.49 3.03
N SER A 29 -17.09 15.51 3.69
CA SER A 29 -16.24 16.69 3.78
C SER A 29 -14.78 16.49 3.39
N GLY A 30 -14.32 15.27 3.14
CA GLY A 30 -12.88 15.01 2.90
C GLY A 30 -12.02 15.32 4.11
N TYR A 31 -10.67 15.24 3.92
CA TYR A 31 -9.70 15.46 4.99
C TYR A 31 -8.60 16.47 4.63
N GLN A 32 -8.71 17.15 3.51
CA GLN A 32 -7.79 18.21 3.09
C GLN A 32 -8.34 19.56 3.59
N ALA A 33 -8.18 19.82 4.86
CA ALA A 33 -8.72 20.97 5.56
C ALA A 33 -7.97 21.20 6.87
N GLU A 34 -8.02 22.44 7.39
CA GLU A 34 -7.45 22.80 8.71
C GLU A 34 -8.10 22.02 9.86
N TYR A 35 -9.38 21.68 9.74
CA TYR A 35 -10.14 20.95 10.75
C TYR A 35 -10.87 19.76 10.13
N VAL A 36 -10.77 18.61 10.78
CA VAL A 36 -11.40 17.37 10.34
C VAL A 36 -12.22 16.76 11.47
N ARG A 37 -13.47 16.39 11.19
CA ARG A 37 -14.27 15.58 12.09
C ARG A 37 -13.96 14.10 11.86
N TYR A 38 -13.51 13.42 12.91
CA TYR A 38 -13.22 11.99 12.84
C TYR A 38 -14.17 11.19 13.74
N ALA A 39 -14.98 10.32 13.13
CA ALA A 39 -15.90 9.45 13.86
C ALA A 39 -15.17 8.23 14.44
N HIS A 40 -15.62 7.75 15.60
CA HIS A 40 -15.05 6.59 16.28
C HIS A 40 -13.54 6.70 16.53
N ALA A 41 -13.09 7.89 16.94
CA ALA A 41 -11.67 8.20 17.15
C ALA A 41 -11.00 7.22 18.12
N ASP A 42 -11.67 6.86 19.23
CA ASP A 42 -11.15 5.94 20.24
C ASP A 42 -10.83 4.54 19.71
N TRP A 43 -11.54 4.11 18.67
CA TRP A 43 -11.28 2.85 18.01
C TRP A 43 -10.25 2.97 16.87
N SER A 44 -10.30 4.06 16.14
CA SER A 44 -9.63 4.16 14.83
C SER A 44 -8.30 4.89 14.89
N LEU A 45 -8.07 5.76 15.87
CA LEU A 45 -6.85 6.54 15.98
C LEU A 45 -5.86 5.91 16.95
N VAL A 46 -4.58 6.09 16.66
CA VAL A 46 -3.46 5.79 17.56
C VAL A 46 -2.74 7.10 17.85
N LYS A 47 -2.57 7.40 19.14
CA LYS A 47 -1.90 8.64 19.55
C LYS A 47 -0.42 8.56 19.27
N ILE A 48 0.09 9.55 18.53
CA ILE A 48 1.52 9.78 18.37
C ILE A 48 2.03 10.43 19.67
N PRO A 49 3.12 9.92 20.29
CA PRO A 49 3.68 10.54 21.50
C PRO A 49 4.31 11.90 21.18
N GLY A 50 4.48 12.75 22.19
CA GLY A 50 5.14 14.05 22.06
C GLY A 50 4.30 15.12 21.32
N GLN A 51 5.00 16.11 20.80
CA GLN A 51 4.45 17.24 20.04
C GLN A 51 5.07 17.26 18.64
N PRO A 52 4.43 17.88 17.63
CA PRO A 52 5.01 17.98 16.29
C PRO A 52 6.42 18.57 16.26
N SER A 53 6.71 19.53 17.14
CA SER A 53 8.03 20.16 17.29
C SER A 53 9.15 19.21 17.76
N ASP A 54 8.79 18.04 18.28
CA ASP A 54 9.78 17.05 18.75
C ASP A 54 10.32 16.19 17.60
N TYR A 55 9.75 16.33 16.40
CA TYR A 55 10.05 15.50 15.25
C TYR A 55 10.69 16.29 14.12
N SER A 56 11.67 15.69 13.44
CA SER A 56 12.21 16.22 12.19
C SER A 56 11.16 16.16 11.06
N GLU A 57 11.33 16.99 10.03
CA GLU A 57 10.46 16.98 8.84
C GLU A 57 10.34 15.58 8.22
N GLY A 58 11.45 14.84 8.11
CA GLY A 58 11.45 13.48 7.58
C GLY A 58 10.67 12.49 8.46
N MET A 59 10.71 12.69 9.80
CA MET A 59 9.91 11.90 10.72
C MET A 59 8.43 12.25 10.59
N ILE A 60 8.08 13.54 10.47
CA ILE A 60 6.69 13.97 10.23
C ILE A 60 6.15 13.37 8.94
N ALA A 61 6.94 13.39 7.85
CA ALA A 61 6.56 12.74 6.59
C ALA A 61 6.32 11.23 6.77
N SER A 62 7.16 10.54 7.55
CA SER A 62 6.98 9.12 7.83
C SER A 62 5.74 8.84 8.69
N LEU A 63 5.46 9.68 9.67
CA LEU A 63 4.24 9.62 10.47
C LEU A 63 3.00 9.89 9.61
N LEU A 64 3.06 10.85 8.67
CA LEU A 64 1.98 11.12 7.72
C LEU A 64 1.70 9.93 6.80
N ALA A 65 2.74 9.21 6.36
CA ALA A 65 2.57 8.01 5.54
C ALA A 65 1.74 6.92 6.24
N LEU A 66 1.70 6.91 7.58
CA LEU A 66 0.89 5.99 8.37
C LEU A 66 -0.62 6.28 8.31
N ALA A 67 -1.02 7.43 7.78
CA ALA A 67 -2.45 7.74 7.62
C ALA A 67 -3.10 6.93 6.48
N ASP A 68 -2.33 6.52 5.45
CA ASP A 68 -2.88 5.86 4.27
C ASP A 68 -1.89 4.88 3.60
N VAL A 69 -0.83 5.40 2.96
CA VAL A 69 -0.06 4.60 1.98
C VAL A 69 0.73 3.45 2.61
N MET A 70 1.29 3.65 3.79
CA MET A 70 2.02 2.58 4.50
C MET A 70 1.07 1.49 5.02
N PRO A 71 -0.04 1.80 5.73
CA PRO A 71 -1.03 0.81 6.10
C PRO A 71 -1.65 0.10 4.92
N THR A 72 -1.83 0.76 3.78
CA THR A 72 -2.37 0.15 2.57
C THR A 72 -1.40 -0.88 1.98
N GLY A 73 -0.12 -0.55 1.87
CA GLY A 73 0.92 -1.51 1.49
C GLY A 73 1.04 -2.68 2.48
N TYR A 74 0.96 -2.38 3.78
CA TYR A 74 0.98 -3.40 4.83
C TYR A 74 -0.23 -4.35 4.73
N HIS A 75 -1.43 -3.81 4.45
CA HIS A 75 -2.63 -4.60 4.23
C HIS A 75 -2.46 -5.54 3.04
N ALA A 76 -1.90 -5.07 1.92
CA ALA A 76 -1.64 -5.91 0.75
C ALA A 76 -0.78 -7.13 1.12
N ALA A 77 0.34 -6.91 1.81
CA ALA A 77 1.25 -7.97 2.23
C ALA A 77 0.59 -8.92 3.26
N ARG A 78 -0.25 -8.38 4.17
CA ARG A 78 -0.98 -9.17 5.16
C ARG A 78 -1.98 -10.11 4.51
N VAL A 79 -2.83 -9.61 3.60
CA VAL A 79 -3.89 -10.42 2.97
C VAL A 79 -3.35 -11.36 1.91
N ALA A 80 -2.20 -11.04 1.29
CA ALA A 80 -1.43 -11.96 0.47
C ALA A 80 -0.71 -13.04 1.30
N ASN A 81 -0.86 -13.00 2.63
CA ASN A 81 -0.25 -13.94 3.56
C ASN A 81 1.28 -14.09 3.39
N VAL A 82 1.97 -12.99 3.08
CA VAL A 82 3.44 -12.99 2.97
C VAL A 82 4.07 -13.55 4.22
N GLN A 83 4.97 -14.53 4.06
CA GLN A 83 5.68 -15.22 5.14
C GLN A 83 7.19 -15.00 5.05
N LYS A 84 7.87 -15.31 6.14
CA LYS A 84 9.33 -15.29 6.16
C LYS A 84 9.89 -16.30 5.15
N GLY A 85 10.75 -15.82 4.29
CA GLY A 85 11.41 -16.63 3.27
C GLY A 85 10.76 -16.58 1.89
N ASP A 86 9.55 -16.00 1.76
CA ASP A 86 8.83 -15.90 0.50
C ASP A 86 9.56 -15.06 -0.54
N THR A 87 9.29 -15.39 -1.81
CA THR A 87 9.50 -14.52 -2.97
C THR A 87 8.21 -13.76 -3.24
N VAL A 88 8.27 -12.44 -3.19
CA VAL A 88 7.12 -11.54 -3.33
C VAL A 88 7.32 -10.65 -4.55
N ALA A 89 6.29 -10.47 -5.37
CA ALA A 89 6.28 -9.45 -6.40
C ALA A 89 5.31 -8.32 -6.05
N VAL A 90 5.75 -7.07 -6.27
CA VAL A 90 4.93 -5.87 -6.12
C VAL A 90 4.64 -5.30 -7.50
N VAL A 91 3.38 -5.28 -7.90
CA VAL A 91 2.91 -4.73 -9.17
C VAL A 91 2.49 -3.28 -8.94
N GLY A 92 3.33 -2.35 -9.41
CA GLY A 92 3.12 -0.91 -9.26
C GLY A 92 4.15 -0.24 -8.36
N ASP A 93 4.62 0.94 -8.80
CA ASP A 93 5.68 1.75 -8.22
C ASP A 93 5.20 3.10 -7.67
N GLY A 94 3.91 3.23 -7.40
CA GLY A 94 3.35 4.37 -6.69
C GLY A 94 3.66 4.32 -5.19
N ALA A 95 3.26 5.35 -4.44
CA ALA A 95 3.52 5.42 -3.01
C ALA A 95 3.04 4.17 -2.24
N VAL A 96 1.89 3.60 -2.61
CA VAL A 96 1.37 2.36 -2.01
C VAL A 96 2.26 1.16 -2.35
N GLY A 97 2.67 1.01 -3.63
CA GLY A 97 3.54 -0.09 -4.04
C GLY A 97 4.92 -0.03 -3.37
N LEU A 98 5.50 1.16 -3.26
CA LEU A 98 6.75 1.37 -2.53
C LEU A 98 6.60 1.03 -1.04
N CYS A 99 5.49 1.41 -0.41
CA CYS A 99 5.18 1.00 0.96
C CYS A 99 4.90 -0.51 1.08
N ALA A 100 4.38 -1.15 0.03
CA ALA A 100 4.20 -2.60 0.00
C ALA A 100 5.55 -3.35 -0.04
N VAL A 101 6.59 -2.77 -0.64
CA VAL A 101 7.98 -3.29 -0.54
C VAL A 101 8.44 -3.29 0.92
N ILE A 102 8.27 -2.16 1.64
CA ILE A 102 8.58 -2.08 3.08
C ILE A 102 7.81 -3.18 3.84
N ALA A 103 6.52 -3.31 3.58
CA ALA A 103 5.67 -4.28 4.26
C ALA A 103 6.09 -5.73 4.00
N ALA A 104 6.45 -6.08 2.76
CA ALA A 104 6.97 -7.41 2.41
C ALA A 104 8.27 -7.71 3.17
N LYS A 105 9.19 -6.73 3.25
CA LYS A 105 10.43 -6.83 4.03
C LYS A 105 10.14 -7.02 5.53
N MET A 106 9.25 -6.22 6.12
CA MET A 106 8.84 -6.35 7.53
C MET A 106 8.29 -7.74 7.84
N ARG A 107 7.58 -8.36 6.89
CA ARG A 107 7.06 -9.72 7.02
C ARG A 107 8.09 -10.81 6.76
N GLY A 108 9.33 -10.43 6.42
CA GLY A 108 10.46 -11.33 6.27
C GLY A 108 10.58 -11.99 4.91
N ALA A 109 9.98 -11.43 3.86
CA ALA A 109 10.21 -11.88 2.49
C ALA A 109 11.72 -11.93 2.20
N LYS A 110 12.18 -13.01 1.57
CA LYS A 110 13.59 -13.20 1.20
C LYS A 110 13.95 -12.51 -0.10
N ARG A 111 13.01 -12.50 -1.02
CA ARG A 111 13.14 -11.87 -2.32
C ARG A 111 11.95 -10.96 -2.57
N ILE A 112 12.19 -9.73 -3.00
CA ILE A 112 11.14 -8.75 -3.27
C ILE A 112 11.40 -8.16 -4.65
N ILE A 113 10.56 -8.52 -5.62
CA ILE A 113 10.61 -8.07 -7.00
C ILE A 113 9.65 -6.89 -7.15
N ILE A 114 10.15 -5.70 -7.52
CA ILE A 114 9.29 -4.56 -7.86
C ILE A 114 9.16 -4.43 -9.38
N MET A 115 7.92 -4.33 -9.87
CA MET A 115 7.66 -4.03 -11.27
C MET A 115 7.56 -2.52 -11.46
N SER A 116 8.65 -1.89 -11.85
CA SER A 116 8.84 -0.45 -11.95
C SER A 116 9.73 -0.07 -13.11
N ARG A 117 9.35 0.97 -13.88
CA ARG A 117 10.15 1.49 -15.00
C ARG A 117 10.68 2.91 -14.78
N HIS A 118 10.41 3.53 -13.64
CA HIS A 118 10.86 4.87 -13.32
C HIS A 118 12.07 4.79 -12.39
N LYS A 119 13.21 5.31 -12.83
CA LYS A 119 14.50 5.14 -12.12
C LYS A 119 14.49 5.67 -10.69
N ASP A 120 13.91 6.84 -10.48
CA ASP A 120 13.73 7.44 -9.15
C ASP A 120 12.96 6.52 -8.18
N ARG A 121 11.93 5.84 -8.71
CA ARG A 121 11.11 4.90 -7.93
C ARG A 121 11.81 3.55 -7.73
N GLN A 122 12.60 3.12 -8.71
CA GLN A 122 13.44 1.91 -8.60
C GLN A 122 14.49 2.08 -7.50
N GLU A 123 15.18 3.23 -7.47
CA GLU A 123 16.17 3.57 -6.45
C GLU A 123 15.54 3.57 -5.06
N LEU A 124 14.37 4.20 -4.91
CA LEU A 124 13.64 4.21 -3.65
C LEU A 124 13.14 2.81 -3.25
N ALA A 125 12.69 2.00 -4.22
CA ALA A 125 12.28 0.64 -3.95
C ALA A 125 13.44 -0.23 -3.45
N LEU A 126 14.63 -0.10 -4.03
CA LEU A 126 15.85 -0.78 -3.55
C LEU A 126 16.22 -0.33 -2.14
N GLU A 127 16.14 0.97 -1.85
CA GLU A 127 16.35 1.49 -0.50
C GLU A 127 15.34 0.90 0.50
N PHE A 128 14.09 0.74 0.10
CA PHE A 128 13.03 0.15 0.92
C PHE A 128 13.15 -1.36 1.09
N GLY A 129 14.00 -2.00 0.28
CA GLY A 129 14.36 -3.41 0.42
C GLY A 129 13.92 -4.32 -0.72
N ALA A 130 13.55 -3.76 -1.88
CA ALA A 130 13.43 -4.56 -3.09
C ALA A 130 14.79 -5.18 -3.43
N THR A 131 14.77 -6.42 -3.92
CA THR A 131 15.98 -7.15 -4.31
C THR A 131 16.18 -7.18 -5.82
N ASP A 132 15.09 -7.09 -6.56
CA ASP A 132 15.07 -7.17 -8.02
C ASP A 132 14.09 -6.14 -8.60
N ILE A 133 14.41 -5.66 -9.80
CA ILE A 133 13.58 -4.73 -10.55
C ILE A 133 13.19 -5.38 -11.88
N VAL A 134 11.92 -5.26 -12.25
CA VAL A 134 11.40 -5.63 -13.56
C VAL A 134 10.81 -4.38 -14.20
N GLU A 135 11.39 -3.91 -15.31
CA GLU A 135 10.96 -2.69 -16.00
C GLU A 135 9.84 -2.96 -17.01
N GLU A 136 9.80 -4.18 -17.50
CA GLU A 136 8.89 -4.63 -18.52
C GLU A 136 7.45 -4.71 -17.99
N ARG A 137 6.48 -4.68 -18.89
CA ARG A 137 5.04 -4.79 -18.59
C ARG A 137 4.37 -5.83 -19.46
N GLY A 138 3.16 -6.22 -19.08
CA GLY A 138 2.39 -7.22 -19.81
C GLY A 138 3.13 -8.55 -19.89
N GLU A 139 3.07 -9.21 -21.01
CA GLU A 139 3.66 -10.54 -21.22
C GLU A 139 5.18 -10.56 -21.00
N GLU A 140 5.89 -9.54 -21.43
CA GLU A 140 7.33 -9.43 -21.24
C GLU A 140 7.69 -9.32 -19.75
N GLY A 141 6.93 -8.53 -18.99
CA GLY A 141 7.11 -8.39 -17.54
C GLY A 141 6.79 -9.69 -16.81
N VAL A 142 5.74 -10.40 -17.21
CA VAL A 142 5.41 -11.73 -16.68
C VAL A 142 6.56 -12.72 -16.97
N ALA A 143 7.03 -12.78 -18.20
CA ALA A 143 8.14 -13.67 -18.59
C ALA A 143 9.40 -13.38 -17.75
N LYS A 144 9.69 -12.10 -17.48
CA LYS A 144 10.85 -11.71 -16.68
C LYS A 144 10.73 -12.12 -15.22
N VAL A 145 9.55 -11.98 -14.60
CA VAL A 145 9.32 -12.47 -13.23
C VAL A 145 9.42 -14.00 -13.19
N LEU A 146 8.88 -14.71 -14.17
CA LEU A 146 8.99 -16.17 -14.25
C LEU A 146 10.44 -16.62 -14.45
N GLU A 147 11.24 -15.92 -15.28
CA GLU A 147 12.68 -16.18 -15.40
C GLU A 147 13.39 -16.04 -14.04
N LEU A 148 13.11 -14.97 -13.28
CA LEU A 148 13.67 -14.72 -11.97
C LEU A 148 13.27 -15.78 -10.92
N THR A 149 12.17 -16.49 -11.14
CA THR A 149 11.62 -17.51 -10.24
C THR A 149 11.74 -18.92 -10.82
N ASN A 150 12.61 -19.15 -11.80
CA ASN A 150 12.85 -20.45 -12.47
C ASN A 150 11.57 -21.08 -13.05
N GLY A 151 10.58 -20.28 -13.43
CA GLY A 151 9.31 -20.71 -13.98
C GLY A 151 8.22 -20.99 -12.93
N ASP A 152 8.54 -21.04 -11.65
CA ASP A 152 7.59 -21.38 -10.58
C ASP A 152 6.56 -20.28 -10.32
N GLY A 153 6.95 -19.01 -10.50
CA GLY A 153 6.19 -17.84 -10.06
C GLY A 153 6.47 -17.43 -8.60
N VAL A 154 5.81 -16.39 -8.12
CA VAL A 154 6.04 -15.84 -6.79
C VAL A 154 5.09 -16.44 -5.74
N ASP A 155 5.52 -16.49 -4.48
CA ASP A 155 4.72 -16.98 -3.34
C ASP A 155 3.55 -16.04 -3.00
N ALA A 156 3.73 -14.74 -3.23
CA ALA A 156 2.69 -13.72 -3.08
C ALA A 156 2.86 -12.59 -4.09
N ALA A 157 1.76 -12.10 -4.65
CA ALA A 157 1.74 -10.93 -5.52
C ALA A 157 0.95 -9.79 -4.86
N LEU A 158 1.52 -8.58 -4.83
CA LEU A 158 0.89 -7.39 -4.25
C LEU A 158 0.48 -6.45 -5.37
N GLU A 159 -0.83 -6.39 -5.66
CA GLU A 159 -1.39 -5.56 -6.73
C GLU A 159 -1.77 -4.19 -6.17
N CYS A 160 -1.05 -3.14 -6.57
CA CYS A 160 -1.12 -1.79 -6.03
C CYS A 160 -1.55 -0.72 -7.05
N VAL A 161 -2.14 -1.12 -8.19
CA VAL A 161 -2.50 -0.21 -9.30
C VAL A 161 -4.00 -0.17 -9.56
N GLY A 162 -4.65 -1.35 -9.70
CA GLY A 162 -6.09 -1.48 -9.93
C GLY A 162 -6.52 -1.52 -11.40
N THR A 163 -5.59 -1.56 -12.37
CA THR A 163 -5.92 -1.70 -13.79
C THR A 163 -6.14 -3.15 -14.18
N GLN A 164 -6.76 -3.39 -15.36
CA GLN A 164 -6.90 -4.74 -15.92
C GLN A 164 -5.53 -5.40 -16.04
N LEU A 165 -4.59 -4.71 -16.71
CA LEU A 165 -3.24 -5.22 -16.95
C LEU A 165 -2.50 -5.57 -15.64
N SER A 166 -2.59 -4.74 -14.61
CA SER A 166 -1.91 -5.02 -13.34
C SER A 166 -2.51 -6.22 -12.59
N THR A 167 -3.83 -6.39 -12.69
CA THR A 167 -4.54 -7.52 -12.09
C THR A 167 -4.16 -8.83 -12.82
N GLU A 168 -4.19 -8.82 -14.15
CA GLU A 168 -3.77 -9.97 -14.99
C GLU A 168 -2.29 -10.30 -14.77
N THR A 169 -1.43 -9.29 -14.69
CA THR A 169 -0.01 -9.48 -14.37
C THR A 169 0.16 -10.14 -13.02
N ALA A 170 -0.49 -9.62 -11.97
CA ALA A 170 -0.37 -10.18 -10.62
C ALA A 170 -0.84 -11.65 -10.55
N LEU A 171 -1.87 -12.01 -11.32
CA LEU A 171 -2.33 -13.38 -11.44
C LEU A 171 -1.31 -14.26 -12.18
N ALA A 172 -0.81 -13.79 -13.33
CA ALA A 172 0.07 -14.57 -14.20
C ALA A 172 1.46 -14.85 -13.58
N ILE A 173 1.96 -13.97 -12.70
CA ILE A 173 3.25 -14.16 -12.02
C ILE A 173 3.14 -14.96 -10.72
N ALA A 174 1.93 -15.16 -10.19
CA ALA A 174 1.72 -15.91 -8.96
C ALA A 174 1.81 -17.42 -9.23
N ARG A 175 2.54 -18.16 -8.38
CA ARG A 175 2.54 -19.62 -8.49
C ARG A 175 1.15 -20.20 -8.16
N PRO A 176 0.84 -21.42 -8.62
CA PRO A 176 -0.38 -22.08 -8.19
C PRO A 176 -0.52 -22.14 -6.65
N GLY A 177 -1.71 -21.82 -6.15
CA GLY A 177 -2.00 -21.74 -4.72
C GLY A 177 -1.48 -20.49 -4.01
N ALA A 178 -0.85 -19.56 -4.72
CA ALA A 178 -0.40 -18.30 -4.14
C ALA A 178 -1.58 -17.33 -3.89
N ALA A 179 -1.35 -16.36 -2.99
CA ALA A 179 -2.32 -15.32 -2.72
C ALA A 179 -1.91 -14.00 -3.37
N ILE A 180 -2.92 -13.28 -3.88
CA ILE A 180 -2.79 -11.94 -4.46
C ILE A 180 -3.42 -10.95 -3.49
N GLY A 181 -2.61 -10.08 -2.92
CA GLY A 181 -3.05 -8.98 -2.07
C GLY A 181 -3.38 -7.74 -2.92
N ARG A 182 -4.65 -7.53 -3.19
CA ARG A 182 -5.10 -6.45 -4.07
C ARG A 182 -5.58 -5.25 -3.28
N VAL A 183 -4.91 -4.11 -3.46
CA VAL A 183 -5.25 -2.82 -2.84
C VAL A 183 -5.42 -1.70 -3.86
N GLY A 184 -5.04 -1.94 -5.12
CA GLY A 184 -5.34 -1.04 -6.22
C GLY A 184 -6.85 -0.87 -6.38
N VAL A 185 -7.32 0.40 -6.45
CA VAL A 185 -8.76 0.67 -6.66
C VAL A 185 -9.16 0.14 -8.04
N PRO A 186 -10.14 -0.77 -8.12
CA PRO A 186 -10.44 -1.45 -9.37
C PRO A 186 -11.04 -0.50 -10.41
N HIS A 187 -10.37 -0.39 -11.55
CA HIS A 187 -10.88 0.23 -12.77
C HIS A 187 -11.27 -0.82 -13.81
N THR A 188 -11.28 -2.11 -13.42
CA THR A 188 -11.63 -3.26 -14.26
C THR A 188 -13.07 -3.66 -14.02
N LYS A 189 -13.75 -4.12 -15.07
CA LYS A 189 -15.13 -4.63 -14.99
C LYS A 189 -15.21 -6.14 -15.00
N ASP A 190 -14.24 -6.79 -15.65
CA ASP A 190 -14.29 -8.23 -15.92
C ASP A 190 -13.02 -8.92 -15.39
N ILE A 191 -13.22 -10.06 -14.74
CA ILE A 191 -12.16 -10.97 -14.33
C ILE A 191 -12.51 -12.34 -14.91
N ASN A 192 -11.56 -12.96 -15.61
CA ASN A 192 -11.74 -14.33 -16.09
C ASN A 192 -11.58 -15.31 -14.93
N LEU A 193 -12.70 -15.79 -14.39
CA LEU A 193 -12.71 -16.73 -13.27
C LEU A 193 -12.08 -18.09 -13.61
N SER A 194 -12.01 -18.47 -14.90
CA SER A 194 -11.39 -19.73 -15.30
C SER A 194 -9.89 -19.74 -14.98
N ASP A 195 -9.20 -18.62 -15.17
CA ASP A 195 -7.77 -18.53 -14.89
C ASP A 195 -7.48 -18.73 -13.40
N TYR A 196 -8.33 -18.18 -12.53
CA TYR A 196 -8.20 -18.37 -11.08
C TYR A 196 -8.46 -19.81 -10.66
N PHE A 197 -9.45 -20.47 -11.30
CA PHE A 197 -9.80 -21.86 -10.99
C PHE A 197 -8.60 -22.80 -11.24
N PHE A 198 -7.97 -22.70 -12.39
CA PHE A 198 -6.84 -23.58 -12.75
C PHE A 198 -5.57 -23.30 -11.96
N GLN A 199 -5.38 -22.08 -11.48
CA GLN A 199 -4.24 -21.72 -10.64
C GLN A 199 -4.47 -21.96 -9.14
N ASN A 200 -5.67 -22.31 -8.69
CA ASN A 200 -6.03 -22.32 -7.26
C ASN A 200 -5.69 -20.99 -6.59
N ALA A 201 -5.79 -19.87 -7.30
CA ALA A 201 -5.36 -18.57 -6.81
C ALA A 201 -6.32 -18.03 -5.73
N ILE A 202 -5.77 -17.33 -4.76
CA ILE A 202 -6.51 -16.62 -3.73
C ILE A 202 -6.39 -15.13 -4.03
N ILE A 203 -7.52 -14.42 -4.13
CA ILE A 203 -7.52 -12.96 -4.19
C ILE A 203 -8.12 -12.45 -2.90
N ALA A 204 -7.35 -11.62 -2.21
CA ALA A 204 -7.78 -10.96 -0.99
C ALA A 204 -7.38 -9.48 -1.04
N GLY A 205 -8.08 -8.62 -0.29
CA GLY A 205 -7.76 -7.20 -0.26
C GLY A 205 -8.99 -6.31 -0.26
N GLY A 206 -8.88 -5.18 -0.94
CA GLY A 206 -9.87 -4.11 -0.93
C GLY A 206 -9.38 -2.90 -0.15
N PRO A 207 -10.29 -2.04 0.36
CA PRO A 207 -9.90 -0.91 1.20
C PRO A 207 -9.07 -1.37 2.38
N ALA A 208 -7.94 -0.70 2.61
CA ALA A 208 -7.00 -1.09 3.65
C ALA A 208 -7.70 -1.28 4.99
N SER A 209 -7.48 -2.44 5.60
CA SER A 209 -8.02 -2.81 6.90
C SER A 209 -6.83 -3.04 7.83
N VAL A 210 -6.54 -2.06 8.67
CA VAL A 210 -5.38 -2.06 9.57
C VAL A 210 -5.88 -1.73 10.96
N THR A 211 -5.81 -2.72 11.84
CA THR A 211 -6.27 -2.59 13.23
C THR A 211 -5.46 -1.56 14.00
N THR A 212 -5.96 -1.09 15.14
CA THR A 212 -5.18 -0.23 16.06
C THR A 212 -3.89 -0.90 16.49
N TYR A 213 -3.88 -2.22 16.64
CA TYR A 213 -2.65 -2.98 16.90
C TYR A 213 -1.64 -2.86 15.75
N ASP A 214 -2.06 -3.12 14.52
CA ASP A 214 -1.19 -2.99 13.34
C ASP A 214 -0.66 -1.55 13.20
N LYS A 215 -1.52 -0.54 13.42
CA LYS A 215 -1.12 0.88 13.42
C LYS A 215 -0.06 1.17 14.48
N SER A 216 -0.19 0.57 15.67
CA SER A 216 0.80 0.72 16.74
C SER A 216 2.13 0.05 16.40
N VAL A 217 2.11 -1.10 15.71
CA VAL A 217 3.31 -1.77 15.20
C VAL A 217 4.02 -0.90 14.16
N LEU A 218 3.28 -0.34 13.21
CA LEU A 218 3.83 0.54 12.19
C LEU A 218 4.36 1.85 12.79
N LEU A 219 3.64 2.44 13.73
CA LEU A 219 4.07 3.64 14.45
C LEU A 219 5.38 3.38 15.19
N LYS A 220 5.47 2.26 15.92
CA LYS A 220 6.71 1.88 16.61
C LYS A 220 7.87 1.75 15.61
N ALA A 221 7.68 1.06 14.51
CA ALA A 221 8.73 0.85 13.50
C ALA A 221 9.22 2.18 12.89
N VAL A 222 8.32 3.17 12.70
CA VAL A 222 8.70 4.52 12.26
C VAL A 222 9.48 5.24 13.35
N LEU A 223 9.01 5.25 14.59
CA LEU A 223 9.65 5.96 15.71
C LEU A 223 11.03 5.38 16.06
N ASP A 224 11.20 4.07 15.92
CA ASP A 224 12.48 3.38 16.13
C ASP A 224 13.44 3.55 14.92
N GLY A 225 13.00 4.15 13.82
CA GLY A 225 13.79 4.33 12.60
C GLY A 225 13.99 3.04 11.78
N GLU A 226 13.23 2.00 12.06
CA GLU A 226 13.30 0.71 11.32
C GLU A 226 12.74 0.85 9.89
N ILE A 227 11.74 1.71 9.69
CA ILE A 227 11.17 2.05 8.40
C ILE A 227 11.06 3.56 8.22
N ASN A 228 11.21 4.02 6.98
CA ASN A 228 11.08 5.43 6.62
C ASN A 228 10.16 5.61 5.41
N PRO A 229 8.85 5.35 5.55
CA PRO A 229 7.90 5.47 4.45
C PRO A 229 7.67 6.91 3.99
N GLY A 230 8.10 7.91 4.76
CA GLY A 230 7.97 9.33 4.43
C GLY A 230 8.71 9.74 3.16
N LYS A 231 9.71 8.97 2.73
CA LYS A 231 10.44 9.21 1.48
C LYS A 231 9.57 9.13 0.21
N VAL A 232 8.35 8.60 0.29
CA VAL A 232 7.39 8.67 -0.81
C VAL A 232 6.85 10.08 -1.05
N PHE A 233 6.93 10.98 -0.06
CA PHE A 233 6.60 12.38 -0.22
C PHE A 233 7.80 13.10 -0.81
N THR A 234 7.78 13.29 -2.13
CA THR A 234 8.92 13.86 -2.86
C THR A 234 8.80 15.37 -3.06
N GLN A 235 7.66 15.95 -2.72
CA GLN A 235 7.43 17.39 -2.80
C GLN A 235 6.34 17.85 -1.81
N SER A 236 6.51 19.06 -1.27
CA SER A 236 5.56 19.70 -0.36
C SER A 236 4.92 20.93 -1.01
N TYR A 237 3.67 21.20 -0.64
CA TYR A 237 2.85 22.29 -1.15
C TYR A 237 2.05 22.92 -0.02
N SER A 238 1.65 24.17 -0.17
CA SER A 238 0.63 24.79 0.67
C SER A 238 -0.77 24.24 0.32
N LEU A 239 -1.75 24.50 1.16
CA LEU A 239 -3.15 24.15 0.85
C LEU A 239 -3.67 24.93 -0.38
N ASP A 240 -3.21 26.17 -0.59
CA ASP A 240 -3.61 27.00 -1.73
C ASP A 240 -3.09 26.44 -3.06
N ASP A 241 -1.98 25.69 -3.02
CA ASP A 241 -1.35 25.06 -4.20
C ASP A 241 -1.81 23.62 -4.45
N ILE A 242 -2.90 23.17 -3.83
CA ILE A 242 -3.36 21.78 -3.89
C ILE A 242 -3.64 21.30 -5.32
N ASP A 243 -4.15 22.16 -6.18
CA ASP A 243 -4.40 21.85 -7.59
C ASP A 243 -3.08 21.53 -8.34
N GLN A 244 -2.01 22.26 -8.01
CA GLN A 244 -0.70 22.01 -8.59
C GLN A 244 -0.11 20.69 -8.05
N ALA A 245 -0.31 20.41 -6.76
CA ALA A 245 0.09 19.14 -6.15
C ALA A 245 -0.52 17.92 -6.86
N TYR A 246 -1.81 17.99 -7.20
CA TYR A 246 -2.50 16.94 -7.95
C TYR A 246 -1.99 16.81 -9.39
N LYS A 247 -1.74 17.93 -10.09
CA LYS A 247 -1.17 17.92 -11.44
C LYS A 247 0.20 17.27 -11.47
N ASP A 248 1.06 17.62 -10.52
CA ASP A 248 2.41 17.07 -10.47
C ASP A 248 2.43 15.58 -10.14
N MET A 249 1.50 15.06 -9.32
CA MET A 249 1.30 13.62 -9.16
C MET A 249 0.79 12.96 -10.45
N GLN A 250 -0.15 13.58 -11.16
CA GLN A 250 -0.69 13.07 -12.42
C GLN A 250 0.39 13.01 -13.52
N GLU A 251 1.22 14.04 -13.59
CA GLU A 251 2.35 14.15 -14.53
C GLU A 251 3.59 13.37 -14.08
N ARG A 252 3.50 12.70 -12.91
CA ARG A 252 4.60 11.89 -12.32
C ARG A 252 5.86 12.68 -12.00
N LYS A 253 5.75 13.98 -11.77
CA LYS A 253 6.84 14.83 -11.26
C LYS A 253 7.11 14.56 -9.78
N THR A 254 6.12 14.06 -9.06
CA THR A 254 6.23 13.63 -7.67
C THR A 254 5.61 12.25 -7.48
N ILE A 255 6.13 11.48 -6.54
CA ILE A 255 5.57 10.17 -6.17
C ILE A 255 4.28 10.40 -5.38
N LYS A 256 4.37 11.21 -4.32
CA LYS A 256 3.25 11.70 -3.53
C LYS A 256 3.53 13.11 -3.03
N SER A 257 2.53 13.97 -3.12
CA SER A 257 2.60 15.34 -2.61
C SER A 257 2.22 15.40 -1.14
N MET A 258 2.93 16.19 -0.36
CA MET A 258 2.61 16.53 1.02
C MET A 258 2.01 17.94 1.06
N ILE A 259 0.86 18.10 1.71
CA ILE A 259 0.29 19.42 1.98
C ILE A 259 0.69 19.82 3.38
N VAL A 260 1.31 20.98 3.50
CA VAL A 260 1.73 21.58 4.78
C VAL A 260 0.75 22.71 5.10
N MET A 261 0.22 22.69 6.31
CA MET A 261 -0.64 23.75 6.86
C MET A 261 0.23 24.72 7.67
N ASP A 262 -0.09 26.02 7.60
CA ASP A 262 0.57 27.06 8.40
C ASP A 262 0.16 26.99 9.88
#